data_ba7c62a4e13286d6b3d0228916dc3ea2
#
_entry.id   ba7c62a4e13286d6b3d0228916dc3ea2
#
_cell.length_a   1.000
_cell.length_b   1.000
_cell.length_c   1.000
_cell.angle_alpha   90.00
_cell.angle_beta   90.00
_cell.angle_gamma   90.00
#
_symmetry.space_group_name_H-M   'P 1'
#
loop_
_entity.id
_entity.type
_entity.pdbx_description
1 polymer ?
#
loop_
_entity_poly.entity_id
_entity_poly.type
_entity_poly.pdbx_seq_one_letter_code
_entity_poly.pdbx_strand_id
1 'polypeptide(L)'
;MKAFQKPLSISQEKYYLQKYQEGDSQAKNILIEHNLRLVAHVVKKYQGTGEDTDDLISIGTIGLIKAVTTFNPQKASRLSTYAARCIENELLMYFRAKKKHSKEVSLYEPIGTDKEGNEINLLDVIESAPVDIVEDCYIRENTDYLLRSLKKVLSEVRNIR
;
A
#
# COMPACT_ATOMS: atom_id res chain seq x y z
N MET A 1 22.40 -9.33 -16.69
CA MET A 1 21.81 -8.02 -16.38
C MET A 1 21.88 -7.14 -17.62
N LYS A 2 20.77 -6.65 -18.15
CA LYS A 2 20.80 -5.62 -19.20
C LYS A 2 21.37 -4.34 -18.56
N ALA A 3 22.41 -3.76 -19.18
CA ALA A 3 23.01 -2.53 -18.68
C ALA A 3 21.98 -1.41 -18.74
N PHE A 4 21.85 -0.61 -17.67
CA PHE A 4 21.00 0.57 -17.65
C PHE A 4 21.38 1.53 -18.77
N GLN A 5 20.39 2.16 -19.38
CA GLN A 5 20.62 3.16 -20.42
C GLN A 5 21.42 4.36 -19.90
N LYS A 6 22.16 5.01 -20.82
CA LYS A 6 22.95 6.20 -20.45
C LYS A 6 21.99 7.33 -20.06
N PRO A 7 22.34 8.16 -19.05
CA PRO A 7 21.54 9.31 -18.68
C PRO A 7 21.34 10.28 -19.86
N LEU A 8 20.19 10.92 -19.92
CA LEU A 8 19.90 11.96 -20.91
C LEU A 8 20.75 13.20 -20.65
N SER A 9 21.10 13.92 -21.70
CA SER A 9 21.65 15.27 -21.58
C SER A 9 20.57 16.25 -21.09
N ILE A 10 20.97 17.40 -20.53
CA ILE A 10 20.03 18.42 -20.03
C ILE A 10 19.07 18.90 -21.14
N SER A 11 19.56 19.02 -22.38
CA SER A 11 18.74 19.42 -23.53
C SER A 11 17.72 18.34 -23.91
N GLN A 12 18.13 17.07 -23.90
CA GLN A 12 17.24 15.94 -24.17
C GLN A 12 16.19 15.77 -23.07
N GLU A 13 16.57 15.92 -21.80
CA GLU A 13 15.65 15.86 -20.66
C GLU A 13 14.54 16.93 -20.82
N LYS A 14 14.91 18.17 -21.13
CA LYS A 14 13.94 19.24 -21.38
C LYS A 14 13.04 18.96 -22.56
N TYR A 15 13.59 18.44 -23.65
CA TYR A 15 12.82 18.07 -24.85
C TYR A 15 11.77 17.01 -24.53
N TYR A 16 12.15 15.91 -23.85
CA TYR A 16 11.19 14.85 -23.52
C TYR A 16 10.19 15.29 -22.45
N LEU A 17 10.56 16.15 -21.50
CA LEU A 17 9.61 16.74 -20.56
C LEU A 17 8.55 17.59 -21.27
N GLN A 18 8.94 18.38 -22.26
CA GLN A 18 8.00 19.15 -23.08
C GLN A 18 7.09 18.24 -23.88
N LYS A 19 7.64 17.22 -24.55
CA LYS A 19 6.87 16.22 -25.29
C LYS A 19 5.84 15.51 -24.41
N TYR A 20 6.23 15.16 -23.19
CA TYR A 20 5.33 14.57 -22.22
C TYR A 20 4.17 15.50 -21.84
N GLN A 21 4.45 16.81 -21.66
CA GLN A 21 3.42 17.83 -21.41
C GLN A 21 2.46 18.01 -22.60
N GLU A 22 2.93 17.78 -23.82
CA GLU A 22 2.12 17.75 -25.05
C GLU A 22 1.26 16.47 -25.18
N GLY A 23 1.41 15.50 -24.26
CA GLY A 23 0.61 14.26 -24.20
C GLY A 23 1.30 13.03 -24.79
N ASP A 24 2.58 13.10 -25.14
CA ASP A 24 3.33 11.95 -25.65
C ASP A 24 3.70 10.98 -24.52
N SER A 25 3.02 9.83 -24.48
CA SER A 25 3.29 8.77 -23.51
C SER A 25 4.64 8.06 -23.72
N GLN A 26 5.18 8.06 -24.95
CA GLN A 26 6.49 7.46 -25.22
C GLN A 26 7.60 8.30 -24.59
N ALA A 27 7.46 9.63 -24.59
CA ALA A 27 8.41 10.52 -23.91
C ALA A 27 8.51 10.20 -22.41
N LYS A 28 7.39 9.85 -21.76
CA LYS A 28 7.39 9.40 -20.36
C LYS A 28 8.22 8.14 -20.16
N ASN A 29 8.06 7.14 -21.03
CA ASN A 29 8.81 5.88 -20.93
C ASN A 29 10.31 6.12 -21.09
N ILE A 30 10.71 6.95 -22.05
CA ILE A 30 12.11 7.33 -22.28
C ILE A 30 12.69 8.02 -21.05
N LEU A 31 11.95 8.95 -20.44
CA LEU A 31 12.39 9.62 -19.20
C LEU A 31 12.59 8.62 -18.06
N ILE A 32 11.71 7.63 -17.92
CA ILE A 32 11.84 6.61 -16.88
C ILE A 32 13.05 5.71 -17.15
N GLU A 33 13.17 5.14 -18.35
CA GLU A 33 14.22 4.19 -18.72
C GLU A 33 15.63 4.77 -18.53
N HIS A 34 15.84 6.02 -18.95
CA HIS A 34 17.13 6.70 -18.83
C HIS A 34 17.46 7.15 -17.41
N ASN A 35 16.47 7.14 -16.47
CA ASN A 35 16.66 7.48 -15.07
C ASN A 35 16.66 6.26 -14.13
N LEU A 36 16.50 5.02 -14.62
CA LEU A 36 16.54 3.80 -13.78
C LEU A 36 17.86 3.65 -13.02
N ARG A 37 18.98 4.12 -13.58
CA ARG A 37 20.26 4.15 -12.88
C ARG A 37 20.23 4.98 -11.59
N LEU A 38 19.42 6.03 -11.55
CA LEU A 38 19.22 6.83 -10.33
C LEU A 38 18.51 6.02 -9.25
N VAL A 39 17.53 5.19 -9.63
CA VAL A 39 16.85 4.28 -8.69
C VAL A 39 17.85 3.36 -8.03
N ALA A 40 18.69 2.65 -8.83
CA ALA A 40 19.71 1.75 -8.32
C ALA A 40 20.70 2.48 -7.39
N HIS A 41 21.05 3.74 -7.70
CA HIS A 41 21.95 4.54 -6.86
C HIS A 41 21.31 4.89 -5.51
N VAL A 42 20.03 5.25 -5.49
CA VAL A 42 19.31 5.57 -4.25
C VAL A 42 19.11 4.31 -3.41
N VAL A 43 18.68 3.20 -4.03
CA VAL A 43 18.47 1.90 -3.36
C VAL A 43 19.74 1.39 -2.70
N LYS A 44 20.91 1.66 -3.27
CA LYS A 44 22.20 1.27 -2.68
C LYS A 44 22.41 1.76 -1.23
N LYS A 45 21.79 2.89 -0.85
CA LYS A 45 21.84 3.38 0.54
C LYS A 45 21.09 2.49 1.54
N TYR A 46 20.16 1.68 1.04
CA TYR A 46 19.30 0.81 1.84
C TYR A 46 19.73 -0.66 1.79
N GLN A 47 20.90 -0.95 1.19
CA GLN A 47 21.50 -2.28 1.25
C GLN A 47 21.87 -2.61 2.70
N GLY A 48 21.48 -3.79 3.17
CA GLY A 48 21.68 -4.21 4.58
C GLY A 48 20.46 -4.03 5.49
N THR A 49 19.32 -3.60 4.96
CA THR A 49 18.05 -3.56 5.71
C THR A 49 17.37 -4.94 5.83
N GLY A 50 17.96 -5.99 5.25
CA GLY A 50 17.37 -7.33 5.21
C GLY A 50 16.35 -7.56 4.08
N GLU A 51 16.13 -6.52 3.24
CA GLU A 51 15.22 -6.61 2.10
C GLU A 51 15.95 -7.03 0.83
N ASP A 52 15.21 -7.69 -0.06
CA ASP A 52 15.73 -7.99 -1.39
C ASP A 52 15.97 -6.70 -2.18
N THR A 53 17.15 -6.63 -2.80
CA THR A 53 17.54 -5.46 -3.61
C THR A 53 16.62 -5.28 -4.81
N ASP A 54 16.12 -6.35 -5.43
CA ASP A 54 15.23 -6.29 -6.59
C ASP A 54 13.85 -5.76 -6.19
N ASP A 55 13.36 -6.09 -5.00
CA ASP A 55 12.13 -5.51 -4.43
C ASP A 55 12.29 -4.01 -4.18
N LEU A 56 13.41 -3.61 -3.58
CA LEU A 56 13.70 -2.19 -3.35
C LEU A 56 13.81 -1.40 -4.65
N ILE A 57 14.41 -1.99 -5.71
CA ILE A 57 14.47 -1.36 -7.05
C ILE A 57 13.05 -1.23 -7.62
N SER A 58 12.20 -2.22 -7.47
CA SER A 58 10.83 -2.18 -7.94
C SER A 58 10.03 -1.07 -7.26
N ILE A 59 10.11 -0.95 -5.93
CA ILE A 59 9.50 0.12 -5.14
C ILE A 59 10.07 1.48 -5.54
N GLY A 60 11.38 1.59 -5.66
CA GLY A 60 12.06 2.82 -6.09
C GLY A 60 11.64 3.23 -7.51
N THR A 61 11.38 2.27 -8.41
CA THR A 61 10.87 2.54 -9.76
C THR A 61 9.47 3.15 -9.71
N ILE A 62 8.61 2.71 -8.80
CA ILE A 62 7.30 3.36 -8.58
C ILE A 62 7.50 4.83 -8.17
N GLY A 63 8.45 5.11 -7.27
CA GLY A 63 8.82 6.48 -6.89
C GLY A 63 9.30 7.33 -8.07
N LEU A 64 10.10 6.76 -8.97
CA LEU A 64 10.55 7.42 -10.19
C LEU A 64 9.37 7.72 -11.14
N ILE A 65 8.45 6.76 -11.35
CA ILE A 65 7.26 6.95 -12.18
C ILE A 65 6.41 8.09 -11.62
N LYS A 66 6.17 8.12 -10.31
CA LYS A 66 5.46 9.21 -9.63
C LYS A 66 6.17 10.55 -9.85
N ALA A 67 7.51 10.58 -9.73
CA ALA A 67 8.30 11.77 -9.94
C ALA A 67 8.14 12.32 -11.37
N VAL A 68 8.30 11.48 -12.40
CA VAL A 68 8.13 11.90 -13.81
C VAL A 68 6.73 12.45 -14.07
N THR A 69 5.70 11.82 -13.46
CA THR A 69 4.30 12.22 -13.66
C THR A 69 3.96 13.55 -12.99
N THR A 70 4.55 13.84 -11.82
CA THR A 70 4.23 15.02 -11.01
C THR A 70 5.24 16.16 -11.15
N PHE A 71 6.29 15.98 -11.94
CA PHE A 71 7.35 16.97 -12.11
C PHE A 71 6.85 18.24 -12.79
N ASN A 72 7.12 19.38 -12.15
CA ASN A 72 6.85 20.69 -12.74
C ASN A 72 8.16 21.44 -12.93
N PRO A 73 8.59 21.70 -14.19
CA PRO A 73 9.83 22.40 -14.50
C PRO A 73 9.90 23.84 -13.94
N GLN A 74 8.74 24.45 -13.70
CA GLN A 74 8.68 25.82 -13.16
C GLN A 74 8.99 25.88 -11.66
N LYS A 75 8.72 24.77 -10.92
CA LYS A 75 8.91 24.69 -9.47
C LYS A 75 10.22 24.01 -9.06
N ALA A 76 10.78 23.17 -9.91
CA ALA A 76 11.97 22.38 -9.62
C ALA A 76 13.00 22.52 -10.74
N SER A 77 14.26 22.76 -10.36
CA SER A 77 15.35 23.04 -11.31
C SER A 77 15.85 21.80 -12.07
N ARG A 78 15.76 20.61 -11.48
CA ARG A 78 16.24 19.35 -12.09
C ARG A 78 15.32 18.18 -11.74
N LEU A 79 14.97 17.39 -12.77
CA LEU A 79 14.20 16.15 -12.59
C LEU A 79 14.92 15.17 -11.66
N SER A 80 16.22 14.98 -11.82
CA SER A 80 17.02 14.03 -11.02
C SER A 80 16.95 14.29 -9.53
N THR A 81 17.02 15.57 -9.09
CA THR A 81 16.93 15.93 -7.68
C THR A 81 15.54 15.67 -7.12
N TYR A 82 14.50 15.99 -7.89
CA TYR A 82 13.12 15.73 -7.50
C TYR A 82 12.83 14.24 -7.45
N ALA A 83 13.26 13.50 -8.48
CA ALA A 83 13.10 12.06 -8.57
C ALA A 83 13.80 11.33 -7.41
N ALA A 84 15.02 11.73 -7.04
CA ALA A 84 15.73 11.14 -5.90
C ALA A 84 14.91 11.23 -4.61
N ARG A 85 14.29 12.38 -4.33
CA ARG A 85 13.42 12.56 -3.17
C ARG A 85 12.15 11.73 -3.24
N CYS A 86 11.53 11.63 -4.41
CA CYS A 86 10.33 10.79 -4.59
C CYS A 86 10.65 9.31 -4.37
N ILE A 87 11.80 8.83 -4.89
CA ILE A 87 12.27 7.46 -4.70
C ILE A 87 12.54 7.20 -3.21
N GLU A 88 13.27 8.09 -2.53
CA GLU A 88 13.52 7.96 -1.09
C GLU A 88 12.22 7.94 -0.27
N ASN A 89 11.27 8.81 -0.57
CA ASN A 89 9.98 8.83 0.11
C ASN A 89 9.21 7.52 -0.07
N GLU A 90 9.20 6.94 -1.27
CA GLU A 90 8.50 5.67 -1.53
C GLU A 90 9.14 4.52 -0.73
N LEU A 91 10.46 4.45 -0.71
CA LEU A 91 11.19 3.46 0.12
C LEU A 91 10.91 3.65 1.62
N LEU A 92 10.93 4.89 2.11
CA LEU A 92 10.61 5.16 3.52
C LEU A 92 9.17 4.82 3.87
N MET A 93 8.21 5.05 2.96
CA MET A 93 6.82 4.64 3.16
C MET A 93 6.69 3.12 3.24
N TYR A 94 7.39 2.40 2.37
CA TYR A 94 7.45 0.93 2.42
C TYR A 94 7.99 0.43 3.77
N PHE A 95 9.12 0.96 4.25
CA PHE A 95 9.69 0.56 5.54
C PHE A 95 8.78 0.90 6.72
N ARG A 96 8.06 2.03 6.68
CA ARG A 96 7.08 2.37 7.72
C ARG A 96 5.91 1.40 7.74
N ALA A 97 5.38 1.06 6.57
CA ALA A 97 4.32 0.06 6.44
C ALA A 97 4.78 -1.31 6.97
N LYS A 98 5.95 -1.77 6.55
CA LYS A 98 6.52 -3.04 7.02
C LYS A 98 6.74 -3.06 8.54
N LYS A 99 7.24 -1.95 9.13
CA LYS A 99 7.39 -1.83 10.58
C LYS A 99 6.04 -1.92 11.31
N LYS A 100 4.97 -1.39 10.73
CA LYS A 100 3.63 -1.50 11.30
C LYS A 100 3.15 -2.96 11.34
N HIS A 101 3.42 -3.72 10.27
CA HIS A 101 3.01 -5.12 10.14
C HIS A 101 4.02 -6.12 10.74
N SER A 102 5.19 -5.66 11.20
CA SER A 102 6.23 -6.56 11.75
C SER A 102 5.84 -7.26 13.06
N LYS A 103 4.76 -6.83 13.70
CA LYS A 103 4.22 -7.45 14.93
C LYS A 103 3.03 -8.37 14.64
N GLU A 104 2.60 -8.47 13.39
CA GLU A 104 1.54 -9.37 12.99
C GLU A 104 2.10 -10.79 12.88
N VAL A 105 1.43 -11.74 13.54
CA VAL A 105 1.77 -13.15 13.54
C VAL A 105 0.67 -13.90 12.79
N SER A 106 1.03 -14.88 11.97
CA SER A 106 0.05 -15.70 11.28
C SER A 106 -0.73 -16.57 12.28
N LEU A 107 -2.05 -16.62 12.16
CA LEU A 107 -2.87 -17.54 12.95
C LEU A 107 -2.56 -19.02 12.69
N TYR A 108 -1.97 -19.32 11.53
CA TYR A 108 -1.55 -20.67 11.15
C TYR A 108 -0.07 -20.94 11.46
N GLU A 109 0.60 -20.05 12.19
CA GLU A 109 1.98 -20.28 12.62
C GLU A 109 1.98 -21.33 13.73
N PRO A 110 2.78 -22.41 13.58
CA PRO A 110 2.88 -23.46 14.60
C PRO A 110 3.59 -22.87 15.83
N ILE A 111 2.92 -22.94 16.99
CA ILE A 111 3.46 -22.50 18.29
C ILE A 111 4.04 -23.64 19.11
N GLY A 112 3.79 -24.86 18.71
CA GLY A 112 4.30 -26.05 19.39
C GLY A 112 3.81 -27.33 18.76
N THR A 113 4.19 -28.44 19.39
CA THR A 113 3.71 -29.78 19.05
C THR A 113 3.08 -30.43 20.29
N ASP A 114 2.01 -31.19 20.08
CA ASP A 114 1.39 -31.99 21.14
C ASP A 114 2.26 -33.23 21.49
N LYS A 115 1.83 -34.01 22.47
CA LYS A 115 2.53 -35.22 22.90
C LYS A 115 2.52 -36.32 21.83
N GLU A 116 1.67 -36.18 20.82
CA GLU A 116 1.48 -37.13 19.72
C GLU A 116 2.25 -36.71 18.48
N GLY A 117 2.90 -35.51 18.50
CA GLY A 117 3.72 -34.94 17.41
C GLY A 117 2.93 -34.12 16.39
N ASN A 118 1.65 -33.77 16.67
CA ASN A 118 0.87 -32.90 15.80
C ASN A 118 1.22 -31.42 16.06
N GLU A 119 1.27 -30.62 15.01
CA GLU A 119 1.50 -29.17 15.11
C GLU A 119 0.26 -28.48 15.71
N ILE A 120 0.48 -27.65 16.74
CA ILE A 120 -0.54 -26.79 17.35
C ILE A 120 -0.34 -25.39 16.77
N ASN A 121 -1.36 -24.87 16.11
CA ASN A 121 -1.37 -23.54 15.55
C ASN A 121 -1.91 -22.52 16.55
N LEU A 122 -1.58 -21.24 16.34
CA LEU A 122 -2.10 -20.15 17.17
C LEU A 122 -3.63 -20.09 17.16
N LEU A 123 -4.24 -20.45 16.02
CA LEU A 123 -5.71 -20.53 15.85
C LEU A 123 -6.37 -21.51 16.84
N ASP A 124 -5.69 -22.63 17.13
CA ASP A 124 -6.25 -23.70 17.99
C ASP A 124 -6.25 -23.29 19.49
N VAL A 125 -5.47 -22.28 19.85
CA VAL A 125 -5.31 -21.81 21.23
C VAL A 125 -6.11 -20.54 21.51
N ILE A 126 -6.44 -19.76 20.46
CA ILE A 126 -7.26 -18.55 20.64
C ILE A 126 -8.70 -18.97 20.93
N GLU A 127 -9.13 -18.73 22.16
CA GLU A 127 -10.54 -18.86 22.52
C GLU A 127 -11.39 -17.83 21.74
N SER A 128 -12.38 -18.31 21.02
CA SER A 128 -13.46 -17.44 20.54
C SER A 128 -14.36 -17.11 21.74
N ALA A 129 -14.72 -15.84 21.90
CA ALA A 129 -15.69 -15.46 22.91
C ALA A 129 -16.94 -16.34 22.79
N PRO A 130 -17.42 -16.96 23.89
CA PRO A 130 -18.60 -17.78 23.84
C PRO A 130 -19.77 -16.94 23.34
N VAL A 131 -20.30 -17.30 22.18
CA VAL A 131 -21.52 -16.66 21.68
C VAL A 131 -22.66 -17.28 22.46
N ASP A 132 -23.28 -16.52 23.35
CA ASP A 132 -24.52 -16.92 24.00
C ASP A 132 -25.65 -16.84 22.97
N ILE A 133 -25.92 -17.99 22.30
CA ILE A 133 -26.93 -18.11 21.26
C ILE A 133 -28.31 -17.73 21.82
N VAL A 134 -28.57 -18.00 23.10
CA VAL A 134 -29.85 -17.69 23.73
C VAL A 134 -30.04 -16.19 23.86
N GLU A 135 -29.01 -15.47 24.33
CA GLU A 135 -29.02 -14.02 24.44
C GLU A 135 -29.14 -13.35 23.05
N ASP A 136 -28.47 -13.86 22.06
CA ASP A 136 -28.56 -13.36 20.67
C ASP A 136 -29.98 -13.52 20.08
N CYS A 137 -30.64 -14.65 20.38
CA CYS A 137 -32.04 -14.88 20.00
C CYS A 137 -32.98 -13.91 20.71
N TYR A 138 -32.81 -13.71 22.02
CA TYR A 138 -33.62 -12.73 22.79
C TYR A 138 -33.43 -11.31 22.27
N ILE A 139 -32.22 -10.91 21.96
CA ILE A 139 -31.94 -9.57 21.42
C ILE A 139 -32.64 -9.39 20.06
N ARG A 140 -32.58 -10.39 19.19
CA ARG A 140 -33.26 -10.36 17.87
C ARG A 140 -34.78 -10.28 18.01
N GLU A 141 -35.37 -11.14 18.84
CA GLU A 141 -36.84 -11.13 19.07
C GLU A 141 -37.29 -9.79 19.66
N ASN A 142 -36.60 -9.28 20.66
CA ASN A 142 -36.91 -7.99 21.28
C ASN A 142 -36.77 -6.82 20.29
N THR A 143 -35.76 -6.85 19.43
CA THR A 143 -35.56 -5.85 18.37
C THR A 143 -36.69 -5.88 17.37
N ASP A 144 -37.10 -7.06 16.92
CA ASP A 144 -38.22 -7.23 15.99
C ASP A 144 -39.56 -6.77 16.63
N TYR A 145 -39.78 -7.10 17.89
CA TYR A 145 -40.97 -6.62 18.64
C TYR A 145 -40.99 -5.09 18.74
N LEU A 146 -39.90 -4.46 19.11
CA LEU A 146 -39.77 -3.00 19.16
C LEU A 146 -40.03 -2.35 17.80
N LEU A 147 -39.47 -2.88 16.72
CA LEU A 147 -39.67 -2.35 15.37
C LEU A 147 -41.12 -2.48 14.93
N ARG A 148 -41.81 -3.58 15.25
CA ARG A 148 -43.25 -3.76 14.96
C ARG A 148 -44.09 -2.78 15.77
N SER A 149 -43.82 -2.61 17.05
CA SER A 149 -44.51 -1.70 17.94
C SER A 149 -44.35 -0.24 17.49
N LEU A 150 -43.12 0.16 17.14
CA LEU A 150 -42.84 1.50 16.59
C LEU A 150 -43.60 1.77 15.29
N LYS A 151 -43.61 0.80 14.37
CA LYS A 151 -44.37 0.93 13.11
C LYS A 151 -45.86 1.10 13.38
N LYS A 152 -46.45 0.40 14.35
CA LYS A 152 -47.83 0.52 14.74
C LYS A 152 -48.14 1.90 15.29
N VAL A 153 -47.36 2.39 16.25
CA VAL A 153 -47.53 3.74 16.84
C VAL A 153 -47.38 4.84 15.78
N LEU A 154 -46.36 4.74 14.92
CA LEU A 154 -46.15 5.69 13.83
C LEU A 154 -47.32 5.72 12.82
N SER A 155 -47.93 4.56 12.55
CA SER A 155 -49.11 4.50 11.69
C SER A 155 -50.33 5.15 12.32
N GLU A 156 -50.56 4.96 13.64
CA GLU A 156 -51.63 5.57 14.41
C GLU A 156 -51.47 7.10 14.47
N VAL A 157 -50.25 7.62 14.74
CA VAL A 157 -49.96 9.06 14.77
C VAL A 157 -50.15 9.70 13.38
N ARG A 158 -49.82 8.98 12.29
CA ARG A 158 -50.00 9.47 10.92
C ARG A 158 -51.47 9.54 10.50
N ASN A 159 -52.34 8.72 11.09
CA ASN A 159 -53.81 8.73 10.82
C ASN A 159 -54.58 9.77 11.64
N ILE A 160 -53.94 10.46 12.61
CA ILE A 160 -54.57 11.54 13.43
C ILE A 160 -54.37 12.92 12.79
N ARG A 161 -53.65 13.00 11.65
CA ARG A 161 -53.42 14.22 10.88
C ARG A 161 -54.20 14.20 9.58
#